data_871474323e057264eb0c85cd2faa238f
#
_entry.id   871474323e057264eb0c85cd2faa238f
#
_cell.length_a   1.000
_cell.length_b   1.000
_cell.length_c   1.000
_cell.angle_alpha   90.00
_cell.angle_beta   90.00
_cell.angle_gamma   90.00
#
_symmetry.space_group_name_H-M   'P 1'
#
loop_
_entity.id
_entity.type
_entity.pdbx_description
1 polymer ?
#
loop_
_entity_poly.entity_id
_entity_poly.type
_entity_poly.pdbx_seq_one_letter_code
_entity_poly.pdbx_strand_id
1 'polypeptide(L)'
;MDNNVYLLRQLPDGPQVLIDAADAPERILELISAGTTPGVSTEKPGLAAVITTHSHWDHVRALAEVLSATGAEHLAGQADAAAMPAPVTVPLENGQQLDFGGLRLEVIGLRGHTPGSIALLYEAPGTPPQLFTGDSLFPGGVGNTENDPQRFGTLIDDVEQRIFDRLPDGTVVHPGHGRETTLGAERPHLAAWRARGW
;
A
#
# COMPACT_ATOMS: atom_id res chain seq x y z
N MET A 1 15.01 -7.25 6.83
CA MET A 1 14.07 -7.34 5.71
C MET A 1 14.05 -5.98 5.04
N ASP A 2 13.98 -5.94 3.72
CA ASP A 2 14.02 -4.68 2.97
C ASP A 2 12.58 -4.21 2.70
N ASN A 3 11.84 -3.89 3.79
CA ASN A 3 10.48 -3.36 3.65
C ASN A 3 10.52 -1.94 3.10
N ASN A 4 9.66 -1.67 2.16
CA ASN A 4 9.42 -0.33 1.66
C ASN A 4 8.36 0.39 2.51
N VAL A 5 8.61 1.67 2.76
CA VAL A 5 7.69 2.60 3.41
C VAL A 5 7.50 3.77 2.47
N TYR A 6 6.26 4.11 2.17
CA TYR A 6 5.98 5.19 1.22
C TYR A 6 5.26 6.35 1.93
N LEU A 7 5.79 7.55 1.78
CA LEU A 7 5.14 8.76 2.27
C LEU A 7 4.68 9.59 1.07
N LEU A 8 3.37 9.71 0.92
CA LEU A 8 2.73 10.54 -0.09
C LEU A 8 2.39 11.90 0.51
N ARG A 9 2.59 12.96 -0.26
CA ARG A 9 2.30 14.32 0.18
C ARG A 9 1.64 15.13 -0.92
N GLN A 10 0.56 15.80 -0.57
CA GLN A 10 -0.03 16.83 -1.43
C GLN A 10 0.81 18.12 -1.36
N LEU A 11 1.40 18.53 -2.48
CA LEU A 11 2.21 19.75 -2.55
C LEU A 11 1.32 20.99 -2.76
N PRO A 12 1.76 22.20 -2.28
CA PRO A 12 2.99 22.45 -1.52
C PRO A 12 2.88 22.09 -0.03
N ASP A 13 1.73 22.28 0.63
CA ASP A 13 1.57 22.23 2.09
C ASP A 13 0.38 21.36 2.52
N GLY A 14 -0.01 20.41 1.67
CA GLY A 14 -1.14 19.54 1.95
C GLY A 14 -0.81 18.37 2.88
N PRO A 15 -1.84 17.56 3.20
CA PRO A 15 -1.70 16.42 4.10
C PRO A 15 -0.72 15.38 3.57
N GLN A 16 -0.18 14.61 4.49
CA GLN A 16 0.66 13.46 4.22
C GLN A 16 -0.10 12.16 4.52
N VAL A 17 0.17 11.12 3.75
CA VAL A 17 -0.35 9.77 3.95
C VAL A 17 0.83 8.80 3.92
N LEU A 18 0.94 7.97 4.95
CA LEU A 18 1.95 6.93 5.05
C LEU A 18 1.35 5.59 4.60
N ILE A 19 2.06 4.87 3.75
CA ILE A 19 1.72 3.49 3.37
C ILE A 19 2.74 2.58 4.05
N ASP A 20 2.25 1.71 4.89
CA ASP A 20 2.95 0.79 5.79
C ASP A 20 3.93 1.48 6.78
N ALA A 21 3.73 1.24 8.04
CA ALA A 21 4.66 1.63 9.12
C ALA A 21 5.50 0.40 9.51
N ALA A 22 6.37 -0.02 8.59
CA ALA A 22 7.03 -1.31 8.64
C ALA A 22 8.01 -1.46 9.81
N ASP A 23 8.92 -0.50 9.99
CA ASP A 23 9.96 -0.54 11.05
C ASP A 23 10.58 0.85 11.26
N ALA A 24 11.47 1.00 12.25
CA ALA A 24 12.23 2.22 12.54
C ALA A 24 11.33 3.47 12.71
N PRO A 25 10.47 3.52 13.74
CA PRO A 25 9.48 4.57 13.92
C PRO A 25 10.11 5.96 13.99
N GLU A 26 11.28 6.12 14.60
CA GLU A 26 11.98 7.41 14.67
C GLU A 26 12.29 7.94 13.26
N ARG A 27 12.77 7.06 12.36
CA ARG A 27 13.08 7.45 10.98
C ARG A 27 11.83 7.82 10.19
N ILE A 28 10.72 7.11 10.40
CA ILE A 28 9.42 7.46 9.81
C ILE A 28 8.97 8.85 10.31
N LEU A 29 9.07 9.11 11.59
CA LEU A 29 8.71 10.41 12.19
C LEU A 29 9.61 11.55 11.68
N GLU A 30 10.89 11.31 11.50
CA GLU A 30 11.82 12.26 10.86
C GLU A 30 11.40 12.56 9.42
N LEU A 31 11.03 11.53 8.63
CA LEU A 31 10.57 11.68 7.25
C LEU A 31 9.28 12.53 7.18
N ILE A 32 8.31 12.24 8.05
CA ILE A 32 7.06 13.00 8.17
C ILE A 32 7.36 14.46 8.50
N SER A 33 8.25 14.71 9.48
CA SER A 33 8.64 16.05 9.91
C SER A 33 9.36 16.82 8.81
N ALA A 34 10.24 16.16 8.05
CA ALA A 34 10.95 16.78 6.92
C ALA A 34 10.00 17.16 5.77
N GLY A 35 8.86 16.46 5.65
CA GLY A 35 7.80 16.79 4.71
C GLY A 35 6.92 17.98 5.14
N THR A 36 7.08 18.56 6.33
CA THR A 36 6.30 19.72 6.77
C THR A 36 7.00 21.01 6.40
N THR A 37 6.23 22.06 6.01
CA THR A 37 6.80 23.35 5.68
C THR A 37 7.23 24.08 6.96
N PRO A 38 8.49 24.58 7.03
CA PRO A 38 8.93 25.37 8.16
C PRO A 38 8.05 26.62 8.36
N GLY A 39 7.56 26.82 9.59
CA GLY A 39 6.72 27.99 9.94
C GLY A 39 5.21 27.74 9.93
N VAL A 40 4.74 26.61 9.43
CA VAL A 40 3.38 26.15 9.66
C VAL A 40 3.36 25.42 11.00
N SER A 41 2.87 26.12 12.05
CA SER A 41 2.71 25.54 13.39
C SER A 41 1.57 24.54 13.35
N THR A 42 1.91 23.27 13.23
CA THR A 42 0.99 22.20 13.61
C THR A 42 1.52 21.57 14.88
N GLU A 43 0.71 21.52 15.92
CA GLU A 43 1.08 20.86 17.20
C GLU A 43 1.40 19.36 17.02
N LYS A 44 1.12 18.81 15.82
CA LYS A 44 1.39 17.43 15.42
C LYS A 44 1.94 17.40 14.00
N PRO A 45 2.81 16.42 13.65
CA PRO A 45 3.18 16.15 12.27
C PRO A 45 1.93 16.05 11.41
N GLY A 46 1.94 16.66 10.22
CA GLY A 46 0.77 16.74 9.34
C GLY A 46 0.44 15.42 8.64
N LEU A 47 0.52 14.28 9.35
CA LEU A 47 0.12 12.98 8.86
C LEU A 47 -1.39 12.80 9.05
N ALA A 48 -2.12 12.69 7.94
CA ALA A 48 -3.57 12.48 7.96
C ALA A 48 -3.91 11.02 8.26
N ALA A 49 -3.18 10.09 7.63
CA ALA A 49 -3.47 8.67 7.76
C ALA A 49 -2.22 7.80 7.64
N VAL A 50 -2.26 6.64 8.29
CA VAL A 50 -1.45 5.46 7.98
C VAL A 50 -2.35 4.44 7.32
N ILE A 51 -2.03 4.05 6.09
CA ILE A 51 -2.74 2.99 5.36
C ILE A 51 -1.87 1.74 5.37
N THR A 52 -2.35 0.68 6.03
CA THR A 52 -1.64 -0.60 6.09
C THR A 52 -2.13 -1.51 4.98
N THR A 53 -1.21 -1.96 4.12
CA THR A 53 -1.55 -2.78 2.95
C THR A 53 -2.06 -4.17 3.32
N HIS A 54 -1.53 -4.77 4.39
CA HIS A 54 -1.93 -6.07 4.92
C HIS A 54 -1.39 -6.31 6.33
N SER A 55 -1.84 -7.38 7.00
CA SER A 55 -1.64 -7.60 8.43
C SER A 55 -0.33 -8.30 8.84
N HIS A 56 0.60 -8.57 7.92
CA HIS A 56 1.86 -9.21 8.30
C HIS A 56 2.71 -8.31 9.20
N TRP A 57 3.34 -8.94 10.18
CA TRP A 57 4.05 -8.28 11.28
C TRP A 57 5.15 -7.32 10.85
N ASP A 58 5.82 -7.61 9.76
CA ASP A 58 6.91 -6.79 9.23
C ASP A 58 6.44 -5.50 8.52
N HIS A 59 5.14 -5.36 8.25
CA HIS A 59 4.53 -4.13 7.75
C HIS A 59 3.94 -3.23 8.84
N VAL A 60 3.90 -3.71 10.08
CA VAL A 60 3.17 -3.03 11.18
C VAL A 60 3.99 -2.82 12.45
N ARG A 61 5.30 -3.11 12.46
CA ARG A 61 6.13 -3.02 13.67
C ARG A 61 6.18 -1.62 14.28
N ALA A 62 6.26 -0.59 13.45
CA ALA A 62 6.27 0.80 13.88
C ALA A 62 4.87 1.41 14.01
N LEU A 63 3.81 0.70 13.62
CA LEU A 63 2.46 1.25 13.47
C LEU A 63 1.94 1.91 14.74
N ALA A 64 1.98 1.20 15.86
CA ALA A 64 1.42 1.71 17.12
C ALA A 64 2.15 2.99 17.61
N GLU A 65 3.47 3.05 17.45
CA GLU A 65 4.26 4.20 17.84
C GLU A 65 4.02 5.39 16.91
N VAL A 66 3.98 5.19 15.60
CA VAL A 66 3.69 6.23 14.61
C VAL A 66 2.29 6.82 14.85
N LEU A 67 1.27 5.98 15.06
CA LEU A 67 -0.09 6.43 15.35
C LEU A 67 -0.15 7.23 16.68
N SER A 68 0.53 6.76 17.71
CA SER A 68 0.59 7.46 19.01
C SER A 68 1.24 8.83 18.90
N ALA A 69 2.34 8.93 18.12
CA ALA A 69 3.09 10.18 17.96
C ALA A 69 2.35 11.21 17.09
N THR A 70 1.64 10.74 16.06
CA THR A 70 1.02 11.63 15.06
C THR A 70 -0.46 11.89 15.31
N GLY A 71 -1.17 10.93 15.91
CA GLY A 71 -2.61 10.93 16.04
C GLY A 71 -3.34 10.75 14.70
N ALA A 72 -2.65 10.20 13.69
CA ALA A 72 -3.21 9.89 12.38
C ALA A 72 -4.30 8.83 12.46
N GLU A 73 -5.22 8.82 11.48
CA GLU A 73 -6.15 7.73 11.32
C GLU A 73 -5.44 6.46 10.85
N HIS A 74 -5.90 5.29 11.28
CA HIS A 74 -5.39 4.00 10.79
C HIS A 74 -6.41 3.36 9.85
N LEU A 75 -6.00 3.15 8.60
CA LEU A 75 -6.79 2.56 7.53
C LEU A 75 -6.17 1.22 7.12
N ALA A 76 -7.01 0.19 6.93
CA ALA A 76 -6.56 -1.11 6.44
C ALA A 76 -7.73 -1.88 5.83
N GLY A 77 -7.43 -2.88 5.01
CA GLY A 77 -8.46 -3.75 4.44
C GLY A 77 -9.33 -4.39 5.53
N GLN A 78 -10.65 -4.35 5.35
CA GLN A 78 -11.61 -4.78 6.38
C GLN A 78 -11.36 -6.20 6.89
N ALA A 79 -11.00 -7.14 6.00
CA ALA A 79 -10.80 -8.52 6.39
C ALA A 79 -9.51 -8.75 7.21
N ASP A 80 -8.56 -7.83 7.17
CA ASP A 80 -7.33 -7.85 7.97
C ASP A 80 -7.44 -7.03 9.27
N ALA A 81 -8.48 -6.22 9.42
CA ALA A 81 -8.60 -5.26 10.52
C ALA A 81 -8.47 -5.88 11.91
N ALA A 82 -9.01 -7.08 12.11
CA ALA A 82 -8.95 -7.78 13.40
C ALA A 82 -7.54 -8.33 13.72
N ALA A 83 -6.68 -8.50 12.73
CA ALA A 83 -5.31 -9.00 12.88
C ALA A 83 -4.28 -7.87 13.06
N MET A 84 -4.69 -6.60 12.97
CA MET A 84 -3.79 -5.46 13.15
C MET A 84 -3.38 -5.26 14.61
N PRO A 85 -2.12 -4.85 14.89
CA PRO A 85 -1.64 -4.61 16.26
C PRO A 85 -2.19 -3.30 16.86
N ALA A 86 -2.84 -2.46 16.07
CA ALA A 86 -3.50 -1.23 16.48
C ALA A 86 -4.92 -1.17 15.88
N PRO A 87 -5.87 -0.50 16.56
CA PRO A 87 -7.24 -0.39 16.05
C PRO A 87 -7.30 0.24 14.67
N VAL A 88 -8.01 -0.38 13.74
CA VAL A 88 -8.35 0.21 12.44
C VAL A 88 -9.53 1.16 12.64
N THR A 89 -9.33 2.44 12.37
CA THR A 89 -10.37 3.46 12.52
C THR A 89 -11.29 3.52 11.29
N VAL A 90 -10.73 3.21 10.11
CA VAL A 90 -11.48 3.18 8.84
C VAL A 90 -11.17 1.87 8.12
N PRO A 91 -12.05 0.88 8.18
CA PRO A 91 -11.92 -0.33 7.36
C PRO A 91 -12.16 -0.02 5.89
N LEU A 92 -11.32 -0.60 5.02
CA LEU A 92 -11.32 -0.34 3.59
C LEU A 92 -11.87 -1.53 2.79
N GLU A 93 -12.61 -1.21 1.72
CA GLU A 93 -13.15 -2.17 0.78
C GLU A 93 -12.68 -1.89 -0.65
N ASN A 94 -12.73 -2.90 -1.50
CA ASN A 94 -12.36 -2.78 -2.91
C ASN A 94 -13.19 -1.72 -3.64
N GLY A 95 -12.53 -0.86 -4.42
CA GLY A 95 -13.15 0.21 -5.21
C GLY A 95 -13.41 1.50 -4.43
N GLN A 96 -13.15 1.52 -3.13
CA GLN A 96 -13.31 2.73 -2.31
C GLN A 96 -12.33 3.81 -2.77
N GLN A 97 -12.83 5.06 -2.83
CA GLN A 97 -12.02 6.24 -3.12
C GLN A 97 -11.71 6.98 -1.83
N LEU A 98 -10.44 7.28 -1.62
CA LEU A 98 -9.96 8.07 -0.49
C LEU A 98 -9.55 9.45 -1.02
N ASP A 99 -9.87 10.50 -0.28
CA ASP A 99 -9.47 11.88 -0.61
C ASP A 99 -8.88 12.56 0.62
N PHE A 100 -7.60 12.86 0.55
CA PHE A 100 -6.85 13.57 1.59
C PHE A 100 -6.51 14.98 1.08
N GLY A 101 -7.53 15.86 0.97
CA GLY A 101 -7.34 17.23 0.54
C GLY A 101 -6.81 17.37 -0.89
N GLY A 102 -7.24 16.49 -1.79
CA GLY A 102 -6.83 16.44 -3.19
C GLY A 102 -5.82 15.33 -3.52
N LEU A 103 -5.17 14.72 -2.54
CA LEU A 103 -4.45 13.46 -2.72
C LEU A 103 -5.48 12.34 -2.76
N ARG A 104 -5.76 11.82 -3.96
CA ARG A 104 -6.78 10.79 -4.17
C ARG A 104 -6.15 9.44 -4.42
N LEU A 105 -6.68 8.42 -3.73
CA LEU A 105 -6.25 7.03 -3.86
C LEU A 105 -7.47 6.13 -4.09
N GLU A 106 -7.38 5.20 -5.04
CA GLU A 106 -8.33 4.10 -5.17
C GLU A 106 -7.81 2.89 -4.40
N VAL A 107 -8.67 2.27 -3.61
CA VAL A 107 -8.40 1.01 -2.93
C VAL A 107 -8.71 -0.17 -3.84
N ILE A 108 -7.73 -1.02 -4.09
CA ILE A 108 -7.88 -2.25 -4.88
C ILE A 108 -7.67 -3.45 -3.95
N GLY A 109 -8.72 -4.22 -3.69
CA GLY A 109 -8.61 -5.44 -2.88
C GLY A 109 -7.87 -6.55 -3.64
N LEU A 110 -6.88 -7.17 -3.01
CA LEU A 110 -6.03 -8.23 -3.60
C LEU A 110 -5.93 -9.41 -2.62
N ARG A 111 -7.00 -10.19 -2.55
CA ARG A 111 -7.10 -11.31 -1.58
C ARG A 111 -6.17 -12.46 -1.94
N GLY A 112 -5.60 -13.11 -0.94
CA GLY A 112 -4.81 -14.34 -1.11
C GLY A 112 -3.49 -14.33 -0.35
N HIS A 113 -2.67 -13.30 -0.46
CA HIS A 113 -1.49 -13.15 0.40
C HIS A 113 -1.91 -13.02 1.87
N THR A 114 -2.84 -12.09 2.15
CA THR A 114 -3.72 -12.12 3.34
C THR A 114 -5.18 -12.02 2.90
N PRO A 115 -6.16 -12.28 3.78
CA PRO A 115 -7.58 -12.13 3.44
C PRO A 115 -7.98 -10.70 3.06
N GLY A 116 -7.34 -9.70 3.67
CA GLY A 116 -7.64 -8.28 3.54
C GLY A 116 -6.57 -7.46 2.84
N SER A 117 -5.64 -8.09 2.11
CA SER A 117 -4.63 -7.34 1.35
C SER A 117 -5.25 -6.35 0.38
N ILE A 118 -4.67 -5.14 0.34
CA ILE A 118 -5.08 -4.07 -0.57
C ILE A 118 -3.87 -3.50 -1.31
N ALA A 119 -4.11 -3.01 -2.51
CA ALA A 119 -3.24 -2.06 -3.19
C ALA A 119 -3.88 -0.67 -3.21
N LEU A 120 -3.05 0.35 -3.40
CA LEU A 120 -3.48 1.74 -3.50
C LEU A 120 -3.03 2.29 -4.86
N LEU A 121 -3.97 2.78 -5.65
CA LEU A 121 -3.70 3.40 -6.93
C LEU A 121 -3.77 4.92 -6.80
N TYR A 122 -2.70 5.58 -7.21
CA TYR A 122 -2.63 7.03 -7.39
C TYR A 122 -2.53 7.39 -8.87
N GLU A 123 -3.40 8.26 -9.32
CA GLU A 123 -3.39 8.78 -10.69
C GLU A 123 -3.36 10.31 -10.68
N ALA A 124 -2.44 10.87 -11.47
CA ALA A 124 -2.38 12.31 -11.68
C ALA A 124 -2.21 12.61 -13.18
N PRO A 125 -2.83 13.71 -13.68
CA PRO A 125 -2.71 14.07 -15.08
C PRO A 125 -1.26 14.23 -15.53
N GLY A 126 -0.91 13.61 -16.67
CA GLY A 126 0.41 13.76 -17.29
C GLY A 126 1.52 12.90 -16.68
N THR A 127 1.22 12.06 -15.68
CA THR A 127 2.17 11.11 -15.09
C THR A 127 1.66 9.68 -15.21
N PRO A 128 2.53 8.67 -15.30
CA PRO A 128 2.12 7.28 -15.20
C PRO A 128 1.40 7.02 -13.87
N PRO A 129 0.38 6.15 -13.85
CA PRO A 129 -0.23 5.71 -12.60
C PRO A 129 0.79 5.09 -11.65
N GLN A 130 0.64 5.32 -10.36
CA GLN A 130 1.49 4.77 -9.29
C GLN A 130 0.67 3.77 -8.47
N LEU A 131 1.11 2.53 -8.39
CA LEU A 131 0.41 1.44 -7.74
C LEU A 131 1.23 0.85 -6.58
N PHE A 132 0.78 1.05 -5.36
CA PHE A 132 1.41 0.53 -4.14
C PHE A 132 0.75 -0.80 -3.80
N THR A 133 1.45 -1.91 -4.00
CA THR A 133 0.85 -3.25 -4.01
C THR A 133 1.01 -4.03 -2.70
N GLY A 134 1.74 -3.47 -1.72
CA GLY A 134 2.17 -4.28 -0.59
C GLY A 134 2.80 -5.59 -1.10
N ASP A 135 2.43 -6.68 -0.48
CA ASP A 135 2.96 -8.00 -0.83
C ASP A 135 2.08 -8.80 -1.80
N SER A 136 1.26 -8.11 -2.61
CA SER A 136 0.38 -8.79 -3.57
C SER A 136 1.01 -8.95 -4.96
N LEU A 137 1.86 -8.02 -5.40
CA LEU A 137 2.51 -8.05 -6.72
C LEU A 137 3.94 -7.51 -6.62
N PHE A 138 4.89 -8.26 -7.16
CA PHE A 138 6.33 -7.98 -7.19
C PHE A 138 6.91 -8.12 -8.61
N PRO A 139 8.14 -7.66 -8.84
CA PRO A 139 8.90 -8.10 -10.00
C PRO A 139 8.99 -9.64 -10.04
N GLY A 140 8.46 -10.23 -11.11
CA GLY A 140 8.54 -11.68 -11.36
C GLY A 140 7.46 -12.54 -10.72
N GLY A 141 6.46 -11.97 -10.03
CA GLY A 141 5.36 -12.78 -9.50
C GLY A 141 4.41 -12.09 -8.53
N VAL A 142 3.47 -12.85 -8.04
CA VAL A 142 2.57 -12.47 -6.95
C VAL A 142 3.14 -12.89 -5.59
N GLY A 143 2.57 -12.34 -4.51
CA GLY A 143 2.99 -12.64 -3.15
C GLY A 143 2.82 -14.08 -2.73
N ASN A 144 3.56 -14.47 -1.70
CA ASN A 144 3.50 -15.82 -1.13
C ASN A 144 2.08 -16.11 -0.59
N THR A 145 1.54 -17.26 -0.95
CA THR A 145 0.24 -17.76 -0.51
C THR A 145 0.34 -19.04 0.33
N GLU A 146 1.53 -19.29 0.93
CA GLU A 146 1.84 -20.45 1.78
C GLU A 146 1.61 -21.80 1.09
N ASN A 147 1.85 -21.84 -0.23
CA ASN A 147 1.58 -23.00 -1.09
C ASN A 147 0.11 -23.46 -1.07
N ASP A 148 -0.81 -22.59 -0.72
CA ASP A 148 -2.25 -22.86 -0.81
C ASP A 148 -2.76 -22.51 -2.22
N PRO A 149 -3.20 -23.50 -3.03
CA PRO A 149 -3.61 -23.26 -4.41
C PRO A 149 -4.90 -22.44 -4.51
N GLN A 150 -5.75 -22.44 -3.48
CA GLN A 150 -6.97 -21.65 -3.47
C GLN A 150 -6.65 -20.18 -3.21
N ARG A 151 -5.77 -19.90 -2.26
CA ARG A 151 -5.27 -18.54 -1.99
C ARG A 151 -4.52 -18.00 -3.20
N PHE A 152 -3.65 -18.81 -3.82
CA PHE A 152 -2.95 -18.44 -5.04
C PHE A 152 -3.93 -18.13 -6.18
N GLY A 153 -4.91 -19.03 -6.44
CA GLY A 153 -5.93 -18.80 -7.45
C GLY A 153 -6.69 -17.50 -7.27
N THR A 154 -7.06 -17.19 -6.01
CA THR A 154 -7.74 -15.93 -5.67
C THR A 154 -6.85 -14.71 -5.93
N LEU A 155 -5.58 -14.77 -5.51
CA LEU A 155 -4.65 -13.66 -5.67
C LEU A 155 -4.34 -13.36 -7.13
N ILE A 156 -4.03 -14.39 -7.92
CA ILE A 156 -3.70 -14.19 -9.33
C ILE A 156 -4.91 -13.73 -10.14
N ASP A 157 -6.13 -14.17 -9.79
CA ASP A 157 -7.37 -13.69 -10.41
C ASP A 157 -7.63 -12.21 -10.07
N ASP A 158 -7.51 -11.83 -8.80
CA ASP A 158 -7.67 -10.43 -8.38
C ASP A 158 -6.60 -9.53 -9.05
N VAL A 159 -5.34 -9.97 -9.13
CA VAL A 159 -4.24 -9.24 -9.78
C VAL A 159 -4.50 -9.08 -11.28
N GLU A 160 -4.89 -10.13 -12.00
CA GLU A 160 -5.20 -10.02 -13.42
C GLU A 160 -6.39 -9.09 -13.66
N GLN A 161 -7.54 -9.36 -13.02
CA GLN A 161 -8.80 -8.67 -13.31
C GLN A 161 -8.82 -7.22 -12.81
N ARG A 162 -8.20 -6.94 -11.66
CA ARG A 162 -8.29 -5.63 -11.00
C ARG A 162 -7.10 -4.72 -11.28
N ILE A 163 -5.99 -5.28 -11.77
CA ILE A 163 -4.79 -4.53 -12.11
C ILE A 163 -4.49 -4.64 -13.60
N PHE A 164 -4.10 -5.82 -14.08
CA PHE A 164 -3.59 -5.95 -15.45
C PHE A 164 -4.64 -5.69 -16.53
N ASP A 165 -5.91 -6.06 -16.33
CA ASP A 165 -6.99 -5.81 -17.30
C ASP A 165 -7.46 -4.35 -17.32
N ARG A 166 -7.14 -3.57 -16.27
CA ARG A 166 -7.60 -2.20 -16.09
C ARG A 166 -6.54 -1.14 -16.37
N LEU A 167 -5.32 -1.40 -15.96
CA LEU A 167 -4.27 -0.37 -15.92
C LEU A 167 -3.29 -0.51 -17.09
N PRO A 168 -2.77 0.63 -17.59
CA PRO A 168 -1.84 0.63 -18.72
C PRO A 168 -0.47 0.07 -18.35
N ASP A 169 0.28 -0.38 -19.34
CA ASP A 169 1.64 -0.93 -19.19
C ASP A 169 2.63 0.02 -18.52
N GLY A 170 2.43 1.32 -18.68
CA GLY A 170 3.27 2.34 -18.04
C GLY A 170 3.04 2.52 -16.53
N THR A 171 2.06 1.82 -15.92
CA THR A 171 1.82 1.90 -14.47
C THR A 171 3.05 1.41 -13.71
N VAL A 172 3.55 2.25 -12.79
CA VAL A 172 4.68 1.92 -11.93
C VAL A 172 4.16 1.16 -10.70
N VAL A 173 4.77 0.02 -10.41
CA VAL A 173 4.43 -0.85 -9.28
C VAL A 173 5.44 -0.67 -8.17
N HIS A 174 4.96 -0.29 -7.00
CA HIS A 174 5.71 -0.09 -5.76
C HIS A 174 5.35 -1.21 -4.77
N PRO A 175 6.14 -2.29 -4.68
CA PRO A 175 5.85 -3.42 -3.81
C PRO A 175 6.20 -3.15 -2.34
N GLY A 176 5.76 -4.01 -1.44
CA GLY A 176 6.10 -3.96 -0.02
C GLY A 176 7.58 -4.25 0.28
N HIS A 177 8.27 -4.94 -0.63
CA HIS A 177 9.70 -5.26 -0.54
C HIS A 177 10.43 -5.10 -1.87
N GLY A 178 11.71 -4.74 -1.79
CA GLY A 178 12.61 -4.77 -2.92
C GLY A 178 12.37 -3.63 -3.92
N ARG A 179 12.60 -3.93 -5.21
CA ARG A 179 12.58 -2.92 -6.28
C ARG A 179 11.20 -2.73 -6.89
N GLU A 180 10.97 -1.56 -7.42
CA GLU A 180 9.83 -1.26 -8.29
C GLU A 180 9.91 -1.97 -9.66
N THR A 181 8.77 -2.09 -10.32
CA THR A 181 8.63 -2.57 -11.69
C THR A 181 7.52 -1.80 -12.41
N THR A 182 7.16 -2.23 -13.62
CA THR A 182 5.99 -1.73 -14.36
C THR A 182 5.08 -2.86 -14.79
N LEU A 183 3.79 -2.58 -14.98
CA LEU A 183 2.87 -3.60 -15.47
C LEU A 183 3.27 -4.13 -16.85
N GLY A 184 3.85 -3.28 -17.70
CA GLY A 184 4.34 -3.70 -19.02
C GLY A 184 5.50 -4.69 -18.96
N ALA A 185 6.38 -4.58 -17.95
CA ALA A 185 7.45 -5.54 -17.73
C ALA A 185 6.92 -6.90 -17.26
N GLU A 186 5.86 -6.91 -16.45
CA GLU A 186 5.34 -8.11 -15.80
C GLU A 186 4.24 -8.82 -16.61
N ARG A 187 3.43 -8.08 -17.37
CA ARG A 187 2.31 -8.62 -18.17
C ARG A 187 2.65 -9.84 -19.04
N PRO A 188 3.80 -9.91 -19.74
CA PRO A 188 4.15 -11.08 -20.55
C PRO A 188 4.33 -12.37 -19.73
N HIS A 189 4.50 -12.26 -18.42
CA HIS A 189 4.82 -13.39 -17.53
C HIS A 189 3.60 -13.99 -16.81
N LEU A 190 2.41 -13.38 -16.91
CA LEU A 190 1.19 -13.81 -16.19
C LEU A 190 0.84 -15.29 -16.45
N ALA A 191 0.87 -15.75 -17.70
CA ALA A 191 0.58 -17.14 -18.03
C ALA A 191 1.59 -18.11 -17.38
N ALA A 192 2.87 -17.72 -17.30
CA ALA A 192 3.90 -18.51 -16.65
C ALA A 192 3.71 -18.54 -15.12
N TRP A 193 3.28 -17.44 -14.51
CA TRP A 193 2.95 -17.40 -13.08
C TRP A 193 1.79 -18.33 -12.73
N ARG A 194 0.71 -18.29 -13.54
CA ARG A 194 -0.43 -19.22 -13.37
C ARG A 194 0.00 -20.67 -13.49
N ALA A 195 0.80 -21.00 -14.49
CA ALA A 195 1.26 -22.38 -14.71
C ALA A 195 2.18 -22.87 -13.58
N ARG A 196 2.95 -21.96 -12.98
CA ARG A 196 3.85 -22.24 -11.84
C ARG A 196 3.08 -22.49 -10.56
N GLY A 197 1.99 -21.76 -10.32
CA GLY A 197 1.10 -21.95 -9.17
C GLY A 197 1.58 -21.34 -7.86
N TRP A 198 2.53 -20.40 -7.92
CA TRP A 198 3.09 -19.69 -6.75
C TRP A 198 3.76 -18.39 -7.15
#